data_8fca1a561dc4afc72c5e40f102cc84e4
#
_entry.id   8fca1a561dc4afc72c5e40f102cc84e4
#
_cell.length_a   1.000
_cell.length_b   1.000
_cell.length_c   1.000
_cell.angle_alpha   90.00
_cell.angle_beta   90.00
_cell.angle_gamma   90.00
#
_symmetry.space_group_name_H-M   'P 1'
#
loop_
_entity.id
_entity.type
_entity.pdbx_description
1 polymer ?
#
loop_
_entity_poly.entity_id
_entity_poly.type
_entity_poly.pdbx_seq_one_letter_code
_entity_poly.pdbx_strand_id
1 'polypeptide(L)'
;MSALSSGTGNVEQGIGASGVSVTYIGHASFLWTAPDDTRVLIDPYQDPDDGPEWFDGPFPPVVADLAVSTHDHFDHNAVDKVSGSPVLLTGPGEFETPGIRVTAVPEVHAGKWVMPNSLVVVEAGGVKFVHCGDNRFDFDPEAVASVGQVDVVMVAVDDSQHLMSWDEGWQLAMAFSPRVIVPMHYLLPGVVKASSTLLGIEKWLASLPDDVVVRRLDGPKTTFSGDVLPPRQETPDTRQSPQVWVFGSVLTID
;
A
#
# COMPACT_ATOMS: atom_id res chain seq x y z
N MET A 1 -50.91 -21.29 -34.81
CA MET A 1 -49.74 -20.40 -34.87
C MET A 1 -49.44 -19.95 -33.46
N SER A 2 -48.50 -20.60 -32.82
CA SER A 2 -48.13 -20.32 -31.42
C SER A 2 -46.75 -19.68 -31.41
N ALA A 3 -46.65 -18.45 -30.90
CA ALA A 3 -45.42 -17.69 -30.83
C ALA A 3 -44.63 -18.13 -29.60
N LEU A 4 -43.41 -18.60 -29.81
CA LEU A 4 -42.41 -18.89 -28.78
C LEU A 4 -41.76 -17.58 -28.33
N SER A 5 -41.98 -17.21 -27.07
CA SER A 5 -41.27 -16.12 -26.38
C SER A 5 -39.91 -16.64 -25.92
N SER A 6 -38.83 -16.13 -26.51
CA SER A 6 -37.46 -16.35 -26.06
C SER A 6 -37.13 -15.33 -24.97
N GLY A 7 -37.24 -15.75 -23.71
CA GLY A 7 -36.71 -15.01 -22.59
C GLY A 7 -35.18 -15.16 -22.52
N THR A 8 -34.45 -14.11 -22.89
CA THR A 8 -33.03 -13.98 -22.59
C THR A 8 -32.89 -13.52 -21.13
N GLY A 9 -32.74 -14.49 -20.24
CA GLY A 9 -32.36 -14.19 -18.85
C GLY A 9 -30.89 -13.74 -18.83
N ASN A 10 -30.67 -12.45 -18.65
CA ASN A 10 -29.37 -11.96 -18.19
C ASN A 10 -29.14 -12.51 -16.79
N VAL A 11 -28.28 -13.50 -16.68
CA VAL A 11 -27.68 -13.89 -15.42
C VAL A 11 -26.63 -12.81 -15.13
N GLU A 12 -27.02 -11.76 -14.41
CA GLU A 12 -26.07 -10.97 -13.64
C GLU A 12 -25.47 -11.93 -12.62
N GLN A 13 -24.30 -12.50 -12.91
CA GLN A 13 -23.47 -13.12 -11.90
C GLN A 13 -23.04 -11.98 -10.98
N GLY A 14 -23.75 -11.84 -9.86
CA GLY A 14 -23.26 -11.08 -8.72
C GLY A 14 -21.91 -11.67 -8.34
N ILE A 15 -20.84 -10.95 -8.66
CA ILE A 15 -19.49 -11.19 -8.14
C ILE A 15 -19.64 -10.96 -6.65
N GLY A 16 -19.84 -12.04 -5.88
CA GLY A 16 -19.75 -11.98 -4.43
C GLY A 16 -18.40 -11.37 -4.10
N ALA A 17 -18.40 -10.31 -3.30
CA ALA A 17 -17.22 -9.56 -2.94
C ALA A 17 -16.24 -10.44 -2.16
N SER A 18 -15.49 -11.27 -2.86
CA SER A 18 -14.33 -11.94 -2.33
C SER A 18 -13.27 -10.85 -2.19
N GLY A 19 -12.91 -10.49 -0.92
CA GLY A 19 -11.95 -9.43 -0.64
C GLY A 19 -10.57 -9.72 -1.23
N VAL A 20 -9.71 -8.73 -1.22
CA VAL A 20 -8.30 -8.84 -1.60
C VAL A 20 -7.45 -9.16 -0.37
N SER A 21 -6.55 -10.13 -0.49
CA SER A 21 -5.58 -10.43 0.57
C SER A 21 -4.35 -9.55 0.42
N VAL A 22 -3.92 -8.90 1.51
CA VAL A 22 -2.70 -8.10 1.56
C VAL A 22 -1.76 -8.69 2.59
N THR A 23 -0.51 -8.91 2.19
CA THR A 23 0.56 -9.41 3.05
C THR A 23 1.64 -8.34 3.17
N TYR A 24 1.98 -7.95 4.38
CA TYR A 24 3.10 -7.08 4.69
C TYR A 24 4.39 -7.91 4.70
N ILE A 25 5.32 -7.59 3.81
CA ILE A 25 6.61 -8.27 3.72
C ILE A 25 7.63 -7.61 4.63
N GLY A 26 7.45 -6.30 4.90
CA GLY A 26 8.30 -5.48 5.74
C GLY A 26 8.72 -4.20 5.05
N HIS A 27 9.21 -3.22 5.81
CA HIS A 27 9.62 -1.91 5.34
C HIS A 27 8.46 -1.19 4.60
N ALA A 28 8.56 -0.97 3.29
CA ALA A 28 7.49 -0.47 2.44
C ALA A 28 6.90 -1.57 1.54
N SER A 29 7.30 -2.84 1.71
CA SER A 29 6.94 -3.91 0.79
C SER A 29 5.64 -4.60 1.17
N PHE A 30 4.69 -4.67 0.22
CA PHE A 30 3.42 -5.36 0.35
C PHE A 30 3.12 -6.23 -0.86
N LEU A 31 2.46 -7.36 -0.62
CA LEU A 31 1.96 -8.28 -1.64
C LEU A 31 0.43 -8.32 -1.59
N TRP A 32 -0.23 -7.91 -2.67
CA TRP A 32 -1.65 -8.13 -2.90
C TRP A 32 -1.86 -9.47 -3.59
N THR A 33 -2.87 -10.22 -3.15
CA THR A 33 -3.37 -11.39 -3.88
C THR A 33 -4.85 -11.15 -4.16
N ALA A 34 -5.15 -10.95 -5.43
CA ALA A 34 -6.49 -10.68 -5.91
C ALA A 34 -7.38 -11.93 -5.89
N PRO A 35 -8.71 -11.80 -6.05
CA PRO A 35 -9.64 -12.93 -6.08
C PRO A 35 -9.42 -13.93 -7.23
N ASP A 36 -8.74 -13.52 -8.29
CA ASP A 36 -8.33 -14.35 -9.42
C ASP A 36 -6.92 -14.94 -9.28
N ASP A 37 -6.37 -14.89 -8.05
CA ASP A 37 -5.01 -15.30 -7.70
C ASP A 37 -3.88 -14.45 -8.32
N THR A 38 -4.18 -13.37 -9.03
CA THR A 38 -3.15 -12.42 -9.51
C THR A 38 -2.43 -11.81 -8.32
N ARG A 39 -1.10 -11.81 -8.37
CA ARG A 39 -0.22 -11.31 -7.31
C ARG A 39 0.51 -10.06 -7.76
N VAL A 40 0.37 -9.00 -6.96
CA VAL A 40 1.05 -7.72 -7.18
C VAL A 40 1.94 -7.43 -5.99
N LEU A 41 3.24 -7.30 -6.21
CA LEU A 41 4.21 -6.89 -5.21
C LEU A 41 4.64 -5.45 -5.45
N ILE A 42 4.64 -4.63 -4.41
CA ILE A 42 5.11 -3.25 -4.46
C ILE A 42 6.31 -3.10 -3.52
N ASP A 43 7.32 -2.36 -3.97
CA ASP A 43 8.53 -1.95 -3.25
C ASP A 43 9.29 -3.10 -2.58
N PRO A 44 9.78 -4.10 -3.33
CA PRO A 44 10.76 -5.04 -2.80
C PRO A 44 12.06 -4.32 -2.47
N TYR A 45 12.70 -4.69 -1.36
CA TYR A 45 13.88 -4.03 -0.82
C TYR A 45 15.15 -4.88 -0.93
N GLN A 46 16.30 -4.22 -0.87
CA GLN A 46 17.62 -4.84 -0.73
C GLN A 46 18.54 -3.90 0.06
N ASP A 47 19.70 -4.39 0.47
CA ASP A 47 20.74 -3.52 0.98
C ASP A 47 21.36 -2.66 -0.13
N PRO A 48 21.90 -1.47 0.18
CA PRO A 48 22.62 -0.68 -0.81
C PRO A 48 23.88 -1.39 -1.27
N ASP A 49 24.27 -1.18 -2.54
CA ASP A 49 25.51 -1.74 -3.11
C ASP A 49 26.75 -1.27 -2.35
N ASP A 50 26.72 -0.02 -1.88
CA ASP A 50 27.80 0.61 -1.11
C ASP A 50 27.24 1.20 0.20
N GLY A 51 27.89 0.89 1.33
CA GLY A 51 27.51 1.45 2.63
C GLY A 51 27.09 0.39 3.67
N PRO A 52 26.49 0.83 4.78
CA PRO A 52 26.02 -0.08 5.81
C PRO A 52 24.77 -0.83 5.37
N GLU A 53 24.69 -2.09 5.73
CA GLU A 53 23.49 -2.90 5.54
C GLU A 53 22.32 -2.33 6.37
N TRP A 54 21.14 -2.27 5.77
CA TRP A 54 19.90 -1.77 6.37
C TRP A 54 18.96 -2.88 6.83
N PHE A 55 19.07 -4.06 6.22
CA PHE A 55 18.15 -5.17 6.45
C PHE A 55 18.83 -6.31 7.21
N ASP A 56 18.08 -7.03 8.03
CA ASP A 56 18.57 -8.19 8.79
C ASP A 56 18.82 -9.41 7.90
N GLY A 57 18.37 -9.38 6.66
CA GLY A 57 18.58 -10.45 5.66
C GLY A 57 18.09 -10.04 4.28
N PRO A 58 18.29 -10.91 3.29
CA PRO A 58 17.87 -10.66 1.93
C PRO A 58 16.34 -10.59 1.84
N PHE A 59 15.83 -9.94 0.78
CA PHE A 59 14.39 -9.95 0.47
C PHE A 59 13.90 -11.41 0.36
N PRO A 60 12.79 -11.76 1.00
CA PRO A 60 12.29 -13.12 0.99
C PRO A 60 11.85 -13.55 -0.42
N PRO A 61 11.89 -14.87 -0.74
CA PRO A 61 11.47 -15.36 -2.04
C PRO A 61 9.97 -15.18 -2.21
N VAL A 62 9.55 -14.14 -2.92
CA VAL A 62 8.16 -13.82 -3.24
C VAL A 62 7.92 -14.07 -4.72
N VAL A 63 6.84 -14.76 -5.05
CA VAL A 63 6.35 -14.94 -6.42
C VAL A 63 5.27 -13.91 -6.70
N ALA A 64 5.40 -13.16 -7.80
CA ALA A 64 4.39 -12.19 -8.23
C ALA A 64 4.22 -12.22 -9.76
N ASP A 65 3.06 -11.72 -10.23
CA ASP A 65 2.75 -11.52 -11.64
C ASP A 65 3.10 -10.10 -12.09
N LEU A 66 3.05 -9.15 -11.15
CA LEU A 66 3.52 -7.77 -11.31
C LEU A 66 4.44 -7.41 -10.14
N ALA A 67 5.59 -6.81 -10.45
CA ALA A 67 6.46 -6.16 -9.47
C ALA A 67 6.54 -4.66 -9.77
N VAL A 68 6.24 -3.84 -8.76
CA VAL A 68 6.22 -2.38 -8.86
C VAL A 68 7.32 -1.81 -7.98
N SER A 69 8.03 -0.80 -8.49
CA SER A 69 8.87 0.09 -7.70
C SER A 69 8.28 1.50 -7.77
N THR A 70 8.03 2.11 -6.62
CA THR A 70 7.54 3.50 -6.55
C THR A 70 8.61 4.48 -6.98
N HIS A 71 9.88 4.21 -6.68
CA HIS A 71 11.04 5.04 -7.02
C HIS A 71 12.35 4.25 -6.97
N ASP A 72 13.44 4.85 -7.46
CA ASP A 72 14.72 4.17 -7.65
C ASP A 72 15.66 4.34 -6.44
N HIS A 73 15.22 3.86 -5.25
CA HIS A 73 16.08 3.66 -4.09
C HIS A 73 16.22 2.16 -3.78
N PHE A 74 17.36 1.77 -3.20
CA PHE A 74 17.71 0.36 -2.91
C PHE A 74 16.64 -0.34 -2.06
N ASP A 75 15.98 0.38 -1.18
CA ASP A 75 14.95 -0.12 -0.27
C ASP A 75 13.53 -0.17 -0.87
N HIS A 76 13.40 0.16 -2.20
CA HIS A 76 12.14 0.11 -2.96
C HIS A 76 12.23 -0.54 -4.34
N ASN A 77 13.45 -0.79 -4.86
CA ASN A 77 13.62 -1.14 -6.28
C ASN A 77 14.17 -2.56 -6.55
N ALA A 78 14.19 -3.45 -5.55
CA ALA A 78 14.72 -4.81 -5.73
C ALA A 78 13.81 -5.72 -6.58
N VAL A 79 13.21 -5.19 -7.66
CA VAL A 79 12.27 -5.91 -8.53
C VAL A 79 12.90 -7.11 -9.25
N ASP A 80 14.22 -7.14 -9.40
CA ASP A 80 14.99 -8.27 -9.94
C ASP A 80 15.07 -9.47 -8.97
N LYS A 81 14.77 -9.29 -7.69
CA LYS A 81 14.72 -10.36 -6.68
C LYS A 81 13.36 -11.09 -6.66
N VAL A 82 12.35 -10.56 -7.37
CA VAL A 82 11.02 -11.13 -7.40
C VAL A 82 10.98 -12.36 -8.30
N SER A 83 10.43 -13.46 -7.79
CA SER A 83 10.31 -14.72 -8.53
C SER A 83 9.04 -14.74 -9.40
N GLY A 84 8.98 -15.68 -10.37
CA GLY A 84 7.80 -15.86 -11.22
C GLY A 84 7.86 -15.11 -12.56
N SER A 85 8.95 -14.39 -12.85
CA SER A 85 9.09 -13.57 -14.08
C SER A 85 7.98 -12.51 -14.21
N PRO A 86 7.81 -11.65 -13.21
CA PRO A 86 6.74 -10.66 -13.21
C PRO A 86 6.88 -9.66 -14.36
N VAL A 87 5.75 -9.04 -14.74
CA VAL A 87 5.80 -7.75 -15.42
C VAL A 87 6.42 -6.73 -14.47
N LEU A 88 7.26 -5.82 -14.98
CA LEU A 88 7.91 -4.78 -14.17
C LEU A 88 7.25 -3.43 -14.45
N LEU A 89 6.88 -2.71 -13.40
CA LEU A 89 6.36 -1.35 -13.45
C LEU A 89 7.22 -0.46 -12.54
N THR A 90 8.20 0.23 -13.13
CA THR A 90 9.18 1.06 -12.42
C THR A 90 9.05 2.55 -12.74
N GLY A 91 7.82 3.00 -12.94
CA GLY A 91 7.47 4.38 -13.29
C GLY A 91 5.98 4.48 -13.62
N PRO A 92 5.50 5.64 -14.10
CA PRO A 92 4.10 5.83 -14.44
C PRO A 92 3.61 4.79 -15.47
N GLY A 93 2.43 4.22 -15.24
CA GLY A 93 1.86 3.20 -16.10
C GLY A 93 0.68 2.48 -15.47
N GLU A 94 0.18 1.48 -16.18
CA GLU A 94 -0.99 0.71 -15.78
C GLU A 94 -0.77 -0.79 -15.99
N PHE A 95 -1.41 -1.59 -15.13
CA PHE A 95 -1.52 -3.05 -15.27
C PHE A 95 -2.93 -3.47 -14.86
N GLU A 96 -3.54 -4.36 -15.62
CA GLU A 96 -4.91 -4.80 -15.33
C GLU A 96 -5.11 -6.28 -15.64
N THR A 97 -5.80 -6.95 -14.74
CA THR A 97 -6.43 -8.26 -14.93
C THR A 97 -7.89 -8.19 -14.49
N PRO A 98 -8.72 -9.23 -14.70
CA PRO A 98 -10.10 -9.22 -14.20
C PRO A 98 -10.22 -9.02 -12.67
N GLY A 99 -9.19 -9.39 -11.88
CA GLY A 99 -9.22 -9.34 -10.42
C GLY A 99 -8.55 -8.13 -9.80
N ILE A 100 -7.67 -7.42 -10.53
CA ILE A 100 -6.90 -6.31 -10.00
C ILE A 100 -6.52 -5.31 -11.08
N ARG A 101 -6.62 -4.01 -10.74
CA ARG A 101 -6.06 -2.91 -11.52
C ARG A 101 -5.01 -2.18 -10.70
N VAL A 102 -3.89 -1.86 -11.33
CA VAL A 102 -2.79 -1.07 -10.75
C VAL A 102 -2.51 0.12 -11.65
N THR A 103 -2.47 1.32 -11.07
CA THR A 103 -2.11 2.56 -11.78
C THR A 103 -1.01 3.27 -11.00
N ALA A 104 0.13 3.49 -11.63
CA ALA A 104 1.23 4.28 -11.07
C ALA A 104 1.12 5.74 -11.55
N VAL A 105 0.73 6.64 -10.66
CA VAL A 105 0.54 8.07 -10.91
C VAL A 105 1.84 8.81 -10.60
N PRO A 106 2.40 9.60 -11.53
CA PRO A 106 3.67 10.29 -11.31
C PRO A 106 3.58 11.34 -10.21
N GLU A 107 4.57 11.34 -9.35
CA GLU A 107 4.76 12.27 -8.25
C GLU A 107 6.26 12.44 -7.90
N VAL A 108 6.56 13.09 -6.80
CA VAL A 108 7.92 13.45 -6.38
C VAL A 108 8.21 12.91 -4.98
N HIS A 109 9.42 12.40 -4.79
CA HIS A 109 9.94 11.90 -3.53
C HIS A 109 10.05 12.99 -2.46
N ALA A 110 9.82 12.62 -1.19
CA ALA A 110 9.97 13.48 -0.03
C ALA A 110 11.44 13.83 0.28
N GLY A 111 11.63 14.72 1.24
CA GLY A 111 12.94 15.10 1.73
C GLY A 111 13.76 15.92 0.74
N LYS A 112 15.08 15.80 0.84
CA LYS A 112 16.03 16.57 0.03
C LYS A 112 16.26 16.02 -1.39
N TRP A 113 15.76 14.84 -1.67
CA TRP A 113 15.95 14.14 -2.94
C TRP A 113 14.81 14.52 -3.89
N VAL A 114 15.08 15.42 -4.83
CA VAL A 114 14.12 15.75 -5.89
C VAL A 114 14.25 14.71 -6.99
N MET A 115 13.54 13.60 -6.84
CA MET A 115 13.51 12.49 -7.79
C MET A 115 12.07 12.01 -8.05
N PRO A 116 11.82 11.32 -9.17
CA PRO A 116 10.51 10.75 -9.43
C PRO A 116 10.09 9.76 -8.32
N ASN A 117 8.83 9.82 -7.93
CA ASN A 117 8.12 8.81 -7.16
C ASN A 117 6.78 8.54 -7.84
N SER A 118 6.17 7.42 -7.60
CA SER A 118 4.83 7.12 -8.08
C SER A 118 3.89 6.82 -6.92
N LEU A 119 2.71 7.45 -6.91
CA LEU A 119 1.59 6.97 -6.11
C LEU A 119 1.02 5.73 -6.80
N VAL A 120 1.09 4.58 -6.14
CA VAL A 120 0.60 3.34 -6.75
C VAL A 120 -0.81 3.05 -6.23
N VAL A 121 -1.80 3.23 -7.11
CA VAL A 121 -3.19 2.92 -6.85
C VAL A 121 -3.45 1.47 -7.18
N VAL A 122 -4.05 0.72 -6.24
CA VAL A 122 -4.47 -0.67 -6.42
C VAL A 122 -5.96 -0.78 -6.19
N GLU A 123 -6.70 -1.31 -7.16
CA GLU A 123 -8.12 -1.59 -7.06
C GLU A 123 -8.36 -3.09 -7.19
N ALA A 124 -8.80 -3.73 -6.10
CA ALA A 124 -9.04 -5.16 -6.05
C ALA A 124 -10.05 -5.51 -4.95
N GLY A 125 -10.87 -6.53 -5.16
CA GLY A 125 -11.85 -7.02 -4.17
C GLY A 125 -12.85 -5.95 -3.71
N GLY A 126 -13.15 -4.94 -4.55
CA GLY A 126 -14.02 -3.83 -4.22
C GLY A 126 -13.41 -2.80 -3.26
N VAL A 127 -12.09 -2.82 -3.06
CA VAL A 127 -11.33 -1.90 -2.21
C VAL A 127 -10.31 -1.16 -3.06
N LYS A 128 -10.19 0.15 -2.83
CA LYS A 128 -9.20 1.01 -3.47
C LYS A 128 -8.13 1.42 -2.47
N PHE A 129 -6.89 1.11 -2.81
CA PHE A 129 -5.69 1.43 -2.04
C PHE A 129 -4.87 2.50 -2.74
N VAL A 130 -4.09 3.27 -1.98
CA VAL A 130 -2.93 4.00 -2.49
C VAL A 130 -1.72 3.67 -1.64
N HIS A 131 -0.65 3.25 -2.30
CA HIS A 131 0.68 3.10 -1.73
C HIS A 131 1.49 4.32 -2.10
N CYS A 132 1.90 5.10 -1.09
CA CYS A 132 2.52 6.39 -1.33
C CYS A 132 4.01 6.31 -1.66
N GLY A 133 4.66 5.14 -1.45
CA GLY A 133 6.12 5.10 -1.48
C GLY A 133 6.67 6.14 -0.50
N ASP A 134 7.73 6.81 -0.90
CA ASP A 134 8.36 7.89 -0.14
C ASP A 134 7.91 9.28 -0.61
N ASN A 135 6.63 9.41 -0.93
CA ASN A 135 6.06 10.63 -1.49
C ASN A 135 6.14 11.83 -0.52
N ARG A 136 6.30 13.03 -1.08
CA ARG A 136 6.18 14.28 -0.35
C ARG A 136 4.72 14.55 0.04
N PHE A 137 4.50 15.37 1.07
CA PHE A 137 3.14 15.68 1.55
C PHE A 137 2.46 16.80 0.74
N ASP A 138 3.22 17.68 0.10
CA ASP A 138 2.77 18.79 -0.71
C ASP A 138 2.63 18.37 -2.19
N PHE A 139 1.67 17.51 -2.44
CA PHE A 139 1.41 16.91 -3.76
C PHE A 139 1.10 17.91 -4.87
N ASP A 140 1.27 17.44 -6.11
CA ASP A 140 0.54 18.02 -7.23
C ASP A 140 -0.98 17.80 -7.03
N PRO A 141 -1.77 18.90 -6.99
CA PRO A 141 -3.24 18.76 -6.88
C PRO A 141 -3.88 17.91 -7.99
N GLU A 142 -3.26 17.85 -9.18
CA GLU A 142 -3.74 17.01 -10.29
C GLU A 142 -3.49 15.52 -9.99
N ALA A 143 -2.37 15.16 -9.34
CA ALA A 143 -2.11 13.80 -8.92
C ALA A 143 -3.13 13.34 -7.87
N VAL A 144 -3.40 14.15 -6.85
CA VAL A 144 -4.46 13.85 -5.85
C VAL A 144 -5.82 13.71 -6.51
N ALA A 145 -6.17 14.61 -7.43
CA ALA A 145 -7.45 14.56 -8.14
C ALA A 145 -7.58 13.30 -9.01
N SER A 146 -6.48 12.84 -9.64
CA SER A 146 -6.47 11.63 -10.46
C SER A 146 -6.61 10.35 -9.63
N VAL A 147 -5.95 10.31 -8.46
CA VAL A 147 -6.13 9.22 -7.50
C VAL A 147 -7.54 9.26 -6.92
N GLY A 148 -8.03 10.43 -6.56
CA GLY A 148 -9.32 10.61 -5.92
C GLY A 148 -9.41 9.96 -4.54
N GLN A 149 -10.63 9.70 -4.08
CA GLN A 149 -10.87 9.10 -2.78
C GLN A 149 -10.49 7.62 -2.77
N VAL A 150 -9.78 7.17 -1.71
CA VAL A 150 -9.39 5.77 -1.53
C VAL A 150 -9.99 5.18 -0.25
N ASP A 151 -9.94 3.86 -0.10
CA ASP A 151 -10.34 3.18 1.14
C ASP A 151 -9.18 3.03 2.11
N VAL A 152 -7.99 2.72 1.58
CA VAL A 152 -6.79 2.43 2.36
C VAL A 152 -5.62 3.23 1.83
N VAL A 153 -4.93 3.96 2.70
CA VAL A 153 -3.66 4.64 2.41
C VAL A 153 -2.53 3.93 3.11
N MET A 154 -1.47 3.60 2.38
CA MET A 154 -0.21 3.11 2.94
C MET A 154 0.80 4.26 2.91
N VAL A 155 1.31 4.65 4.09
CA VAL A 155 2.13 5.86 4.26
C VAL A 155 3.36 5.58 5.10
N ALA A 156 4.49 6.17 4.69
CA ALA A 156 5.71 6.18 5.48
C ALA A 156 5.53 6.99 6.77
N VAL A 157 5.91 6.39 7.92
CA VAL A 157 5.75 7.03 9.25
C VAL A 157 7.07 7.19 9.98
N ASP A 158 8.15 7.09 9.26
CA ASP A 158 9.50 7.30 9.73
C ASP A 158 9.80 8.79 9.88
N ASP A 159 9.97 9.27 11.09
CA ASP A 159 10.40 10.65 11.40
C ASP A 159 11.92 10.69 11.70
N SER A 160 12.72 10.08 10.84
CA SER A 160 14.18 10.17 10.90
C SER A 160 14.74 11.44 10.24
N GLN A 161 13.88 12.37 9.84
CA GLN A 161 14.19 13.64 9.18
C GLN A 161 14.73 13.50 7.75
N HIS A 162 14.62 12.34 7.11
CA HIS A 162 15.01 12.22 5.72
C HIS A 162 13.81 12.19 4.76
N LEU A 163 12.62 11.84 5.21
CA LEU A 163 11.39 11.93 4.43
C LEU A 163 10.55 13.14 4.83
N MET A 164 9.72 13.00 5.85
CA MET A 164 8.78 14.02 6.31
C MET A 164 8.52 13.86 7.81
N SER A 165 8.01 14.91 8.44
CA SER A 165 7.53 14.84 9.83
C SER A 165 6.24 14.01 9.93
N TRP A 166 5.87 13.57 11.13
CA TRP A 166 4.62 12.83 11.37
C TRP A 166 3.37 13.64 10.99
N ASP A 167 3.38 14.96 11.24
CA ASP A 167 2.27 15.85 10.85
C ASP A 167 2.11 15.91 9.33
N GLU A 168 3.22 15.98 8.58
CA GLU A 168 3.24 15.95 7.12
C GLU A 168 2.75 14.59 6.59
N GLY A 169 3.20 13.48 7.17
CA GLY A 169 2.73 12.14 6.84
C GLY A 169 1.23 11.96 7.10
N TRP A 170 0.71 12.55 8.19
CA TRP A 170 -0.71 12.58 8.47
C TRP A 170 -1.49 13.39 7.42
N GLN A 171 -1.01 14.60 7.06
CA GLN A 171 -1.61 15.42 6.01
C GLN A 171 -1.63 14.69 4.67
N LEU A 172 -0.52 14.02 4.32
CA LEU A 172 -0.42 13.18 3.14
C LEU A 172 -1.54 12.12 3.11
N ALA A 173 -1.67 11.34 4.18
CA ALA A 173 -2.69 10.29 4.24
C ALA A 173 -4.10 10.87 4.14
N MET A 174 -4.38 11.98 4.82
CA MET A 174 -5.70 12.61 4.87
C MET A 174 -6.12 13.26 3.54
N ALA A 175 -5.18 13.58 2.64
CA ALA A 175 -5.50 14.13 1.31
C ALA A 175 -6.40 13.20 0.48
N PHE A 176 -6.35 11.90 0.72
CA PHE A 176 -7.15 10.88 0.03
C PHE A 176 -8.44 10.48 0.76
N SER A 177 -8.75 11.10 1.90
CA SER A 177 -9.94 10.81 2.72
C SER A 177 -10.14 9.31 2.99
N PRO A 178 -9.15 8.61 3.55
CA PRO A 178 -9.18 7.16 3.73
C PRO A 178 -10.14 6.73 4.84
N ARG A 179 -10.52 5.45 4.81
CA ARG A 179 -11.18 4.73 5.92
C ARG A 179 -10.14 4.14 6.86
N VAL A 180 -9.00 3.70 6.29
CA VAL A 180 -7.90 3.06 7.01
C VAL A 180 -6.57 3.64 6.54
N ILE A 181 -5.68 3.90 7.50
CA ILE A 181 -4.27 4.19 7.27
C ILE A 181 -3.45 2.97 7.69
N VAL A 182 -2.57 2.51 6.82
CA VAL A 182 -1.60 1.47 7.10
C VAL A 182 -0.21 2.10 7.15
N PRO A 183 0.44 2.14 8.32
CA PRO A 183 1.80 2.66 8.44
C PRO A 183 2.81 1.69 7.83
N MET A 184 3.83 2.24 7.21
CA MET A 184 4.98 1.52 6.65
C MET A 184 6.27 2.32 6.84
N HIS A 185 7.40 1.78 6.38
CA HIS A 185 8.70 2.46 6.38
C HIS A 185 9.14 2.92 7.77
N TYR A 186 9.12 2.01 8.74
CA TYR A 186 9.58 2.23 10.10
C TYR A 186 10.52 1.11 10.56
N LEU A 187 11.28 1.35 11.63
CA LEU A 187 12.13 0.33 12.23
C LEU A 187 11.28 -0.88 12.67
N LEU A 188 11.39 -1.96 11.90
CA LEU A 188 10.68 -3.21 12.13
C LEU A 188 11.69 -4.29 12.54
N PRO A 189 11.74 -4.70 13.83
CA PRO A 189 12.68 -5.73 14.28
C PRO A 189 12.56 -7.04 13.50
N GLY A 190 13.68 -7.62 13.10
CA GLY A 190 13.75 -8.84 12.28
C GLY A 190 13.66 -8.60 10.77
N VAL A 191 13.48 -7.34 10.35
CA VAL A 191 13.54 -6.91 8.94
C VAL A 191 14.54 -5.80 8.76
N VAL A 192 14.38 -4.71 9.52
CA VAL A 192 15.23 -3.53 9.44
C VAL A 192 16.21 -3.54 10.61
N LYS A 193 17.50 -3.35 10.32
CA LYS A 193 18.55 -3.31 11.35
C LYS A 193 18.38 -2.13 12.30
N ALA A 194 18.62 -2.37 13.57
CA ALA A 194 18.61 -1.32 14.60
C ALA A 194 19.68 -0.22 14.36
N SER A 195 20.65 -0.49 13.49
CA SER A 195 21.67 0.48 13.06
C SER A 195 21.17 1.40 11.92
N SER A 196 20.00 1.13 11.35
CA SER A 196 19.36 2.04 10.39
C SER A 196 18.97 3.34 11.08
N THR A 197 18.67 4.37 10.32
CA THR A 197 18.20 5.65 10.87
C THR A 197 16.70 5.68 11.20
N LEU A 198 15.97 4.59 10.88
CA LEU A 198 14.52 4.52 11.05
C LEU A 198 14.10 4.49 12.52
N LEU A 199 12.99 5.13 12.82
CA LEU A 199 12.37 5.11 14.14
C LEU A 199 11.29 4.03 14.24
N GLY A 200 11.11 3.48 15.46
CA GLY A 200 10.04 2.53 15.74
C GLY A 200 8.66 3.20 15.73
N ILE A 201 7.65 2.42 15.36
CA ILE A 201 6.27 2.88 15.15
C ILE A 201 5.59 3.47 16.41
N GLU A 202 6.02 3.07 17.62
CA GLU A 202 5.29 3.40 18.87
C GLU A 202 5.20 4.91 19.13
N LYS A 203 6.23 5.68 18.76
CA LYS A 203 6.21 7.13 18.90
C LYS A 203 5.22 7.79 17.96
N TRP A 204 5.14 7.31 16.73
CA TRP A 204 4.14 7.77 15.77
C TRP A 204 2.73 7.46 16.24
N LEU A 205 2.48 6.25 16.72
CA LEU A 205 1.17 5.87 17.27
C LEU A 205 0.76 6.74 18.46
N ALA A 206 1.74 7.14 19.30
CA ALA A 206 1.47 8.02 20.44
C ALA A 206 1.23 9.49 20.04
N SER A 207 1.56 9.90 18.82
CA SER A 207 1.31 11.26 18.30
C SER A 207 -0.03 11.39 17.56
N LEU A 208 -0.75 10.28 17.33
CA LEU A 208 -2.03 10.31 16.65
C LEU A 208 -3.09 11.09 17.44
N PRO A 209 -4.09 11.70 16.76
CA PRO A 209 -5.24 12.30 17.44
C PRO A 209 -5.96 11.32 18.37
N ASP A 210 -6.51 11.80 19.48
CA ASP A 210 -7.12 10.97 20.53
C ASP A 210 -8.32 10.13 20.05
N ASP A 211 -8.98 10.54 18.97
CA ASP A 211 -10.14 9.86 18.38
C ASP A 211 -9.78 8.80 17.34
N VAL A 212 -8.48 8.63 17.03
CA VAL A 212 -8.00 7.60 16.10
C VAL A 212 -7.99 6.24 16.76
N VAL A 213 -8.71 5.30 16.17
CA VAL A 213 -8.71 3.91 16.62
C VAL A 213 -7.54 3.15 15.98
N VAL A 214 -6.62 2.66 16.81
CA VAL A 214 -5.51 1.81 16.37
C VAL A 214 -5.90 0.34 16.49
N ARG A 215 -5.86 -0.39 15.39
CA ARG A 215 -6.06 -1.84 15.33
C ARG A 215 -4.75 -2.54 14.99
N ARG A 216 -4.23 -3.36 15.90
CA ARG A 216 -3.11 -4.26 15.62
C ARG A 216 -3.66 -5.56 15.05
N LEU A 217 -3.14 -5.97 13.90
CA LEU A 217 -3.51 -7.21 13.22
C LEU A 217 -2.69 -8.38 13.79
N ASP A 218 -3.24 -9.58 13.78
CA ASP A 218 -2.63 -10.75 14.41
C ASP A 218 -1.43 -11.32 13.64
N GLY A 219 -1.14 -10.82 12.45
CA GLY A 219 -0.02 -11.32 11.63
C GLY A 219 0.26 -10.44 10.42
N PRO A 220 1.15 -10.91 9.54
CA PRO A 220 1.58 -10.14 8.37
C PRO A 220 0.54 -10.12 7.25
N LYS A 221 -0.54 -10.87 7.35
CA LYS A 221 -1.54 -11.03 6.30
C LYS A 221 -2.95 -10.73 6.80
N THR A 222 -3.71 -9.96 6.02
CA THR A 222 -5.14 -9.72 6.28
C THR A 222 -5.92 -9.62 4.97
N THR A 223 -7.24 -9.80 5.04
CA THR A 223 -8.13 -9.61 3.90
C THR A 223 -8.87 -8.29 4.05
N PHE A 224 -8.87 -7.49 2.99
CA PHE A 224 -9.66 -6.27 2.87
C PHE A 224 -10.88 -6.53 1.99
N SER A 225 -12.03 -6.10 2.46
CA SER A 225 -13.29 -6.09 1.69
C SER A 225 -14.16 -4.94 2.18
N GLY A 226 -15.16 -4.56 1.41
CA GLY A 226 -16.10 -3.50 1.80
C GLY A 226 -16.73 -3.72 3.18
N ASP A 227 -17.00 -4.99 3.54
CA ASP A 227 -17.67 -5.38 4.80
C ASP A 227 -16.71 -5.36 6.01
N VAL A 228 -15.41 -5.52 5.80
CA VAL A 228 -14.40 -5.54 6.87
C VAL A 228 -13.92 -4.14 7.21
N LEU A 229 -13.92 -3.23 6.24
CA LEU A 229 -13.49 -1.85 6.43
C LEU A 229 -14.50 -1.06 7.27
N PRO A 230 -14.03 -0.10 8.10
CA PRO A 230 -14.94 0.82 8.79
C PRO A 230 -15.86 1.52 7.78
N PRO A 231 -17.11 1.86 8.15
CA PRO A 231 -18.03 2.52 7.23
C PRO A 231 -17.46 3.85 6.75
N ARG A 232 -17.71 4.19 5.48
CA ARG A 232 -17.40 5.51 4.95
C ARG A 232 -18.44 6.52 5.48
N GLN A 233 -17.98 7.66 5.87
CA GLN A 233 -18.87 8.69 6.41
C GLN A 233 -19.55 9.48 5.29
N GLU A 234 -20.84 9.74 5.46
CA GLU A 234 -21.67 10.38 4.44
C GLU A 234 -21.71 11.91 4.57
N THR A 235 -21.27 12.49 5.70
CA THR A 235 -21.37 13.94 5.92
C THR A 235 -20.12 14.58 6.53
N PRO A 236 -19.78 15.84 6.16
CA PRO A 236 -18.62 16.57 6.68
C PRO A 236 -18.67 16.85 8.20
N ASP A 237 -19.87 16.88 8.79
CA ASP A 237 -20.09 17.25 10.20
C ASP A 237 -19.84 16.11 11.19
N THR A 238 -19.70 14.86 10.68
CA THR A 238 -19.46 13.67 11.50
C THR A 238 -18.11 13.04 11.14
N ARG A 239 -17.06 13.83 10.91
CA ARG A 239 -15.72 13.29 10.61
C ARG A 239 -15.21 12.46 11.78
N GLN A 240 -15.41 11.17 11.68
CA GLN A 240 -14.67 10.20 12.46
C GLN A 240 -13.29 10.06 11.81
N SER A 241 -12.23 10.14 12.57
CA SER A 241 -10.88 9.88 12.06
C SER A 241 -10.78 8.49 11.43
N PRO A 242 -9.93 8.30 10.42
CA PRO A 242 -9.67 6.97 9.89
C PRO A 242 -9.15 6.05 10.99
N GLN A 243 -9.33 4.74 10.82
CA GLN A 243 -8.64 3.79 11.68
C GLN A 243 -7.18 3.64 11.21
N VAL A 244 -6.27 3.34 12.13
CA VAL A 244 -4.90 2.95 11.82
C VAL A 244 -4.79 1.43 12.01
N TRP A 245 -4.43 0.70 10.94
CA TRP A 245 -4.24 -0.74 11.00
C TRP A 245 -2.77 -1.08 10.90
N VAL A 246 -2.22 -1.64 11.97
CA VAL A 246 -0.81 -2.04 12.07
C VAL A 246 -0.71 -3.53 11.88
N PHE A 247 0.00 -3.96 10.84
CA PHE A 247 0.29 -5.38 10.64
C PHE A 247 1.13 -5.94 11.78
N GLY A 248 0.88 -7.20 12.14
CA GLY A 248 1.66 -7.93 13.11
C GLY A 248 3.05 -8.31 12.59
N SER A 249 3.67 -9.31 13.24
CA SER A 249 5.00 -9.78 12.83
C SER A 249 5.03 -10.21 11.36
N VAL A 250 6.10 -9.81 10.68
CA VAL A 250 6.38 -10.16 9.28
C VAL A 250 6.49 -11.66 9.07
N LEU A 251 6.37 -12.08 7.80
CA LEU A 251 6.60 -13.46 7.39
C LEU A 251 7.99 -13.93 7.84
N THR A 252 8.03 -14.79 8.84
CA THR A 252 9.17 -15.70 9.00
C THR A 252 8.96 -16.81 7.97
N ILE A 253 9.77 -16.79 6.92
CA ILE A 253 9.81 -17.92 5.98
C ILE A 253 10.72 -18.95 6.64
N ASP A 254 10.12 -20.04 7.18
CA ASP A 254 10.82 -21.22 7.66
C ASP A 254 11.42 -22.02 6.48
#